data_8d546d48cbcaeabe32145d5bf511fd7e
#
_entry.id   8d546d48cbcaeabe32145d5bf511fd7e
#
_cell.length_a   1.000
_cell.length_b   1.000
_cell.length_c   1.000
_cell.angle_alpha   90.00
_cell.angle_beta   90.00
_cell.angle_gamma   90.00
#
_symmetry.space_group_name_H-M   'P 1'
#
loop_
_entity.id
_entity.type
_entity.pdbx_description
1 polymer ?
#
loop_
_entity_poly.entity_id
_entity_poly.type
_entity_poly.pdbx_seq_one_letter_code
_entity_poly.pdbx_strand_id
1 'polypeptide(L)'
;MNTSEEEAWLNCKLNDLWLFDKLILSRKLGYICGPAGVPVPKPGNYIVRPVTNIIGMGKGASFRYIEHDTTDLPAGSFWCEIFEGRHLCVTYHHGDPILSVEGFRNPGDPLWKFSKWQKCADSLFMPIELSVLRKFDYSNIEFIGKKVIEVHLRGNPDFVYGNTVAIPVWNNDDIDQPVADELRYIDAPDYMRKGFLID
;
A
#
# COMPACT_ATOMS: atom_id res chain seq x y z
N MET A 1 6.53 -16.73 9.40
CA MET A 1 6.49 -17.22 8.01
C MET A 1 6.02 -16.08 7.13
N ASN A 2 6.73 -15.74 6.06
CA ASN A 2 6.37 -14.60 5.21
C ASN A 2 5.40 -15.10 4.13
N THR A 3 4.10 -14.98 4.37
CA THR A 3 3.05 -15.35 3.42
C THR A 3 3.01 -14.33 2.28
N SER A 4 2.93 -14.77 1.03
CA SER A 4 2.72 -13.86 -0.09
C SER A 4 1.29 -13.26 -0.06
N GLU A 5 1.07 -12.17 -0.79
CA GLU A 5 -0.27 -11.57 -0.91
C GLU A 5 -1.27 -12.55 -1.54
N GLU A 6 -0.83 -13.27 -2.56
CA GLU A 6 -1.63 -14.29 -3.24
C GLU A 6 -2.02 -15.44 -2.30
N GLU A 7 -1.05 -15.96 -1.53
CA GLU A 7 -1.35 -17.00 -0.52
C GLU A 7 -2.32 -16.50 0.55
N ALA A 8 -2.14 -15.26 1.03
CA ALA A 8 -3.04 -14.64 1.98
C ALA A 8 -4.46 -14.54 1.43
N TRP A 9 -4.60 -14.16 0.15
CA TRP A 9 -5.88 -14.08 -0.53
C TRP A 9 -6.53 -15.46 -0.73
N LEU A 10 -5.78 -16.46 -1.20
CA LEU A 10 -6.28 -17.81 -1.43
C LEU A 10 -6.74 -18.52 -0.14
N ASN A 11 -6.10 -18.21 0.98
CA ASN A 11 -6.43 -18.78 2.30
C ASN A 11 -7.44 -17.94 3.09
N CYS A 12 -7.85 -16.78 2.57
CA CYS A 12 -8.80 -15.91 3.24
C CYS A 12 -10.22 -16.49 3.20
N LYS A 13 -10.93 -16.40 4.33
CA LYS A 13 -12.35 -16.80 4.36
C LYS A 13 -13.18 -15.82 3.52
N LEU A 14 -14.24 -16.32 2.87
CA LEU A 14 -15.14 -15.50 2.04
C LEU A 14 -15.63 -14.22 2.73
N ASN A 15 -15.97 -14.32 4.01
CA ASN A 15 -16.46 -13.19 4.80
C ASN A 15 -15.39 -12.10 5.05
N ASP A 16 -14.12 -12.37 4.75
CA ASP A 16 -13.00 -11.46 4.97
C ASP A 16 -12.39 -10.96 3.67
N LEU A 17 -12.80 -11.49 2.50
CA LEU A 17 -12.26 -11.08 1.19
C LEU A 17 -12.43 -9.57 0.91
N TRP A 18 -13.40 -8.91 1.55
CA TRP A 18 -13.58 -7.48 1.44
C TRP A 18 -12.37 -6.67 1.92
N LEU A 19 -11.48 -7.26 2.73
CA LEU A 19 -10.24 -6.61 3.17
C LEU A 19 -9.27 -6.34 2.01
N PHE A 20 -9.36 -7.12 0.93
CA PHE A 20 -8.60 -6.92 -0.30
C PHE A 20 -9.29 -5.97 -1.29
N ASP A 21 -10.53 -5.56 -1.02
CA ASP A 21 -11.31 -4.64 -1.85
C ASP A 21 -11.19 -3.22 -1.31
N LYS A 22 -10.38 -2.40 -1.96
CA LYS A 22 -10.10 -1.01 -1.56
C LYS A 22 -11.32 -0.10 -1.63
N LEU A 23 -12.28 -0.39 -2.54
CA LEU A 23 -13.54 0.37 -2.60
C LEU A 23 -14.42 0.05 -1.40
N ILE A 24 -14.61 -1.23 -1.08
CA ILE A 24 -15.39 -1.63 0.10
C ILE A 24 -14.73 -1.13 1.38
N LEU A 25 -13.40 -1.27 1.48
CA LEU A 25 -12.60 -0.75 2.59
C LEU A 25 -12.82 0.75 2.76
N SER A 26 -12.67 1.53 1.68
CA SER A 26 -12.87 2.99 1.69
C SER A 26 -14.28 3.38 2.14
N ARG A 27 -15.31 2.66 1.67
CA ARG A 27 -16.70 2.88 2.09
C ARG A 27 -16.95 2.56 3.56
N LYS A 28 -16.38 1.48 4.08
CA LYS A 28 -16.48 1.11 5.51
C LYS A 28 -15.80 2.14 6.41
N LEU A 29 -14.75 2.79 5.92
CA LEU A 29 -14.04 3.87 6.62
C LEU A 29 -14.70 5.25 6.44
N GLY A 30 -15.83 5.34 5.73
CA GLY A 30 -16.60 6.56 5.55
C GLY A 30 -15.99 7.56 4.58
N TYR A 31 -15.13 7.13 3.66
CA TYR A 31 -14.50 8.01 2.69
C TYR A 31 -15.43 8.34 1.51
N ILE A 32 -15.23 9.52 0.92
CA ILE A 32 -15.92 9.92 -0.31
C ILE A 32 -15.29 9.15 -1.48
N CYS A 33 -15.99 8.13 -1.97
CA CYS A 33 -15.50 7.25 -3.02
C CYS A 33 -16.64 6.59 -3.80
N GLY A 34 -16.36 6.14 -5.00
CA GLY A 34 -17.30 5.39 -5.83
C GLY A 34 -16.59 4.60 -6.93
N PRO A 35 -17.23 3.53 -7.45
CA PRO A 35 -16.68 2.77 -8.57
C PRO A 35 -16.69 3.58 -9.87
N ALA A 36 -15.91 3.16 -10.86
CA ALA A 36 -16.01 3.65 -12.23
C ALA A 36 -17.46 3.55 -12.73
N GLY A 37 -17.93 4.60 -13.43
CA GLY A 37 -19.32 4.73 -13.88
C GLY A 37 -20.26 5.40 -12.88
N VAL A 38 -19.87 5.60 -11.63
CA VAL A 38 -20.65 6.37 -10.65
C VAL A 38 -20.08 7.79 -10.57
N PRO A 39 -20.89 8.84 -10.80
CA PRO A 39 -20.43 10.22 -10.79
C PRO A 39 -19.79 10.66 -9.46
N VAL A 40 -18.83 11.59 -9.55
CA VAL A 40 -18.30 12.26 -8.35
C VAL A 40 -19.33 13.25 -7.80
N PRO A 41 -19.34 13.49 -6.47
CA PRO A 41 -20.32 14.41 -5.84
C PRO A 41 -20.07 15.88 -6.19
N LYS A 42 -18.85 16.25 -6.56
CA LYS A 42 -18.46 17.60 -6.97
C LYS A 42 -17.22 17.54 -7.86
N PRO A 43 -17.00 18.51 -8.77
CA PRO A 43 -15.76 18.61 -9.52
C PRO A 43 -14.55 18.74 -8.59
N GLY A 44 -13.44 18.06 -8.95
CA GLY A 44 -12.21 18.11 -8.14
C GLY A 44 -11.18 17.07 -8.52
N ASN A 45 -10.09 17.09 -7.78
CA ASN A 45 -9.04 16.08 -7.90
C ASN A 45 -9.38 14.85 -7.04
N TYR A 46 -9.26 13.68 -7.63
CA TYR A 46 -9.48 12.39 -7.01
C TYR A 46 -8.30 11.47 -7.27
N ILE A 47 -8.08 10.51 -6.38
CA ILE A 47 -7.22 9.37 -6.65
C ILE A 47 -8.06 8.28 -7.33
N VAL A 48 -7.60 7.80 -8.50
CA VAL A 48 -8.20 6.66 -9.20
C VAL A 48 -7.25 5.49 -9.08
N ARG A 49 -7.75 4.34 -8.67
CA ARG A 49 -6.94 3.14 -8.47
C ARG A 49 -7.74 1.85 -8.64
N PRO A 50 -7.08 0.71 -8.93
CA PRO A 50 -7.77 -0.58 -8.99
C PRO A 50 -8.49 -0.92 -7.68
N VAL A 51 -9.64 -1.57 -7.78
CA VAL A 51 -10.41 -2.04 -6.61
C VAL A 51 -9.62 -3.06 -5.81
N THR A 52 -8.99 -4.02 -6.49
CA THR A 52 -8.10 -5.01 -5.89
C THR A 52 -6.69 -4.83 -6.40
N ASN A 53 -5.71 -5.07 -5.55
CA ASN A 53 -4.29 -5.01 -5.92
C ASN A 53 -3.58 -6.30 -5.53
N ILE A 54 -3.87 -7.37 -6.26
CA ILE A 54 -3.23 -8.67 -6.03
C ILE A 54 -1.75 -8.65 -6.49
N ILE A 55 -1.42 -7.74 -7.43
CA ILE A 55 -0.07 -7.64 -8.00
C ILE A 55 0.88 -6.77 -7.14
N GLY A 56 0.37 -6.13 -6.08
CA GLY A 56 1.18 -5.28 -5.19
C GLY A 56 1.48 -3.87 -5.73
N MET A 57 2.18 -3.06 -4.92
CA MET A 57 2.86 -1.80 -5.29
C MET A 57 1.98 -0.64 -5.78
N GLY A 58 0.67 -0.62 -5.54
CA GLY A 58 -0.19 0.51 -5.95
C GLY A 58 -0.23 0.78 -7.45
N LYS A 59 0.08 -0.21 -8.28
CA LYS A 59 0.05 -0.12 -9.74
C LYS A 59 -1.33 0.33 -10.23
N GLY A 60 -1.34 1.24 -11.21
CA GLY A 60 -2.56 1.78 -11.79
C GLY A 60 -3.22 2.91 -10.99
N ALA A 61 -2.62 3.31 -9.86
CA ALA A 61 -3.06 4.49 -9.13
C ALA A 61 -2.62 5.78 -9.84
N SER A 62 -3.52 6.74 -9.99
CA SER A 62 -3.24 8.04 -10.60
C SER A 62 -4.14 9.13 -10.03
N PHE A 63 -3.64 10.36 -9.99
CA PHE A 63 -4.47 11.52 -9.72
C PHE A 63 -5.22 11.94 -10.99
N ARG A 64 -6.52 12.24 -10.85
CA ARG A 64 -7.35 12.73 -11.95
C ARG A 64 -8.24 13.88 -11.48
N TYR A 65 -8.34 14.92 -12.30
CA TYR A 65 -9.40 15.89 -12.17
C TYR A 65 -10.65 15.31 -12.84
N ILE A 66 -11.75 15.25 -12.10
CA ILE A 66 -13.04 14.71 -12.57
C ILE A 66 -14.07 15.80 -12.36
N GLU A 67 -14.77 16.18 -13.45
CA GLU A 67 -15.84 17.18 -13.37
C GLU A 67 -17.12 16.56 -12.78
N HIS A 68 -17.56 15.45 -13.32
CA HIS A 68 -18.77 14.73 -12.87
C HIS A 68 -18.74 13.27 -13.28
N ASP A 69 -18.64 12.99 -14.58
CA ASP A 69 -18.72 11.64 -15.16
C ASP A 69 -17.44 10.84 -14.92
N THR A 70 -17.60 9.55 -14.73
CA THR A 70 -16.51 8.59 -14.47
C THR A 70 -16.60 7.35 -15.36
N THR A 71 -17.38 7.41 -16.44
CA THR A 71 -17.54 6.28 -17.38
C THR A 71 -16.28 6.00 -18.20
N ASP A 72 -15.36 6.98 -18.28
CA ASP A 72 -14.04 6.86 -18.92
C ASP A 72 -12.97 6.20 -18.02
N LEU A 73 -13.28 5.95 -16.76
CA LEU A 73 -12.35 5.29 -15.85
C LEU A 73 -12.22 3.79 -16.20
N PRO A 74 -11.04 3.21 -16.04
CA PRO A 74 -10.82 1.80 -16.32
C PRO A 74 -11.79 0.89 -15.56
N ALA A 75 -12.32 -0.14 -16.21
CA ALA A 75 -13.14 -1.15 -15.54
C ALA A 75 -12.37 -1.79 -14.37
N GLY A 76 -13.06 -2.02 -13.25
CA GLY A 76 -12.43 -2.54 -12.02
C GLY A 76 -11.62 -1.51 -11.24
N SER A 77 -11.71 -0.23 -11.62
CA SER A 77 -11.17 0.88 -10.83
C SER A 77 -12.25 1.61 -10.03
N PHE A 78 -11.81 2.44 -9.11
CA PHE A 78 -12.66 3.34 -8.34
C PHE A 78 -11.96 4.66 -8.11
N TRP A 79 -12.73 5.71 -7.88
CA TRP A 79 -12.24 7.01 -7.46
C TRP A 79 -12.45 7.21 -5.96
N CYS A 80 -11.55 7.94 -5.33
CA CYS A 80 -11.63 8.29 -3.91
C CYS A 80 -11.08 9.70 -3.68
N GLU A 81 -11.51 10.34 -2.62
CA GLU A 81 -10.92 11.59 -2.16
C GLU A 81 -9.42 11.44 -1.91
N ILE A 82 -8.66 12.52 -2.10
CA ILE A 82 -7.21 12.53 -1.89
C ILE A 82 -6.92 12.77 -0.40
N PHE A 83 -6.02 11.98 0.15
CA PHE A 83 -5.50 12.17 1.50
C PHE A 83 -4.12 12.81 1.47
N GLU A 84 -3.82 13.59 2.51
CA GLU A 84 -2.55 14.26 2.69
C GLU A 84 -1.81 13.72 3.92
N GLY A 85 -0.49 13.80 3.89
CA GLY A 85 0.37 13.39 4.98
C GLY A 85 1.41 12.36 4.59
N ARG A 86 2.11 11.85 5.59
CA ARG A 86 3.15 10.83 5.43
C ARG A 86 2.54 9.50 4.98
N HIS A 87 3.25 8.79 4.12
CA HIS A 87 2.88 7.42 3.76
C HIS A 87 3.49 6.45 4.79
N LEU A 88 2.64 5.86 5.61
CA LEU A 88 3.05 4.92 6.64
C LEU A 88 2.52 3.54 6.33
N CYS A 89 3.34 2.54 6.62
CA CYS A 89 2.98 1.13 6.53
C CYS A 89 3.22 0.52 7.90
N VAL A 90 2.17 0.05 8.55
CA VAL A 90 2.23 -0.45 9.94
C VAL A 90 1.86 -1.92 9.97
N THR A 91 2.76 -2.74 10.48
CA THR A 91 2.52 -4.17 10.71
C THR A 91 1.98 -4.37 12.12
N TYR A 92 0.92 -5.16 12.21
CA TYR A 92 0.28 -5.55 13.46
C TYR A 92 0.40 -7.06 13.67
N HIS A 93 0.55 -7.44 14.93
CA HIS A 93 0.43 -8.81 15.40
C HIS A 93 -0.79 -8.89 16.31
N HIS A 94 -1.81 -9.64 15.90
CA HIS A 94 -3.11 -9.71 16.59
C HIS A 94 -3.74 -8.33 16.90
N GLY A 95 -3.46 -7.34 16.04
CA GLY A 95 -3.97 -5.96 16.19
C GLY A 95 -3.10 -5.01 16.99
N ASP A 96 -1.99 -5.48 17.55
CA ASP A 96 -1.02 -4.63 18.23
C ASP A 96 0.11 -4.23 17.24
N PRO A 97 0.44 -2.94 17.12
CA PRO A 97 1.45 -2.50 16.18
C PRO A 97 2.84 -2.94 16.63
N ILE A 98 3.59 -3.60 15.73
CA ILE A 98 4.93 -4.13 16.01
C ILE A 98 6.02 -3.54 15.14
N LEU A 99 5.67 -2.94 14.00
CA LEU A 99 6.60 -2.33 13.07
C LEU A 99 5.89 -1.19 12.35
N SER A 100 6.52 -0.01 12.31
CA SER A 100 6.08 1.11 11.49
C SER A 100 7.21 1.56 10.58
N VAL A 101 6.89 1.73 9.30
CA VAL A 101 7.82 2.23 8.29
C VAL A 101 7.19 3.36 7.51
N GLU A 102 8.00 4.34 7.13
CA GLU A 102 7.62 5.46 6.29
C GLU A 102 8.17 5.29 4.88
N GLY A 103 7.33 5.48 3.89
CA GLY A 103 7.68 5.46 2.48
C GLY A 103 7.97 6.85 1.93
N PHE A 104 9.08 6.99 1.24
CA PHE A 104 9.52 8.22 0.58
C PHE A 104 9.48 8.05 -0.92
N ARG A 105 9.14 9.12 -1.64
CA ARG A 105 9.11 9.17 -3.10
C ARG A 105 9.82 10.42 -3.58
N ASN A 106 10.47 10.35 -4.74
CA ASN A 106 10.99 11.55 -5.37
C ASN A 106 9.87 12.33 -6.05
N PRO A 107 9.97 13.65 -6.11
CA PRO A 107 9.04 14.48 -6.86
C PRO A 107 8.96 14.03 -8.34
N GLY A 108 7.75 13.84 -8.85
CA GLY A 108 7.50 13.42 -10.23
C GLY A 108 7.51 11.90 -10.47
N ASP A 109 7.97 11.10 -9.53
CA ASP A 109 7.87 9.64 -9.64
C ASP A 109 6.40 9.17 -9.60
N PRO A 110 6.07 8.07 -10.30
CA PRO A 110 4.76 7.43 -10.19
C PRO A 110 4.43 7.05 -8.75
N LEU A 111 3.14 6.97 -8.41
CA LEU A 111 2.69 6.71 -7.04
C LEU A 111 3.19 5.38 -6.45
N TRP A 112 3.51 4.42 -7.28
CA TRP A 112 4.05 3.12 -6.88
C TRP A 112 5.57 3.11 -6.69
N LYS A 113 6.31 4.10 -7.23
CA LYS A 113 7.78 4.13 -7.21
C LYS A 113 8.28 4.83 -5.95
N PHE A 114 8.54 4.07 -4.92
CA PHE A 114 9.20 4.57 -3.71
C PHE A 114 10.71 4.63 -3.91
N SER A 115 11.34 5.68 -3.39
CA SER A 115 12.80 5.82 -3.35
C SER A 115 13.42 5.16 -2.12
N LYS A 116 12.66 5.07 -1.02
CA LYS A 116 13.12 4.50 0.24
C LYS A 116 11.93 4.17 1.15
N TRP A 117 12.07 3.12 1.93
CA TRP A 117 11.28 2.84 3.13
C TRP A 117 12.20 2.88 4.36
N GLN A 118 11.73 3.43 5.46
CA GLN A 118 12.52 3.58 6.68
C GLN A 118 11.67 3.34 7.91
N LYS A 119 12.19 2.56 8.87
CA LYS A 119 11.56 2.41 10.19
C LYS A 119 11.37 3.77 10.85
N CYS A 120 10.24 3.95 11.49
CA CYS A 120 9.91 5.15 12.25
C CYS A 120 9.32 4.78 13.61
N ALA A 121 9.38 5.74 14.53
CA ALA A 121 8.86 5.56 15.89
C ALA A 121 7.33 5.77 15.99
N ASP A 122 6.70 6.22 14.92
CA ASP A 122 5.27 6.48 14.91
C ASP A 122 4.51 5.15 15.01
N SER A 123 3.62 5.08 15.99
CA SER A 123 2.73 3.93 16.16
C SER A 123 1.30 4.40 15.95
N LEU A 124 0.67 3.93 14.88
CA LEU A 124 -0.77 4.14 14.65
C LEU A 124 -1.53 2.95 15.22
N PHE A 125 -2.53 3.25 16.04
CA PHE A 125 -3.47 2.22 16.49
C PHE A 125 -4.36 1.77 15.33
N MET A 126 -4.70 0.49 15.34
CA MET A 126 -5.64 -0.08 14.37
C MET A 126 -7.02 0.60 14.53
N PRO A 127 -7.59 1.13 13.43
CA PRO A 127 -8.95 1.67 13.46
C PRO A 127 -9.97 0.63 13.93
N ILE A 128 -10.97 1.06 14.68
CA ILE A 128 -12.00 0.15 15.24
C ILE A 128 -12.77 -0.60 14.14
N GLU A 129 -12.96 0.04 12.99
CA GLU A 129 -13.61 -0.52 11.81
C GLU A 129 -12.84 -1.75 11.25
N LEU A 130 -11.55 -1.84 11.57
CA LEU A 130 -10.67 -2.93 11.18
C LEU A 130 -10.39 -3.92 12.32
N SER A 131 -11.16 -3.89 13.41
CA SER A 131 -10.98 -4.80 14.55
C SER A 131 -11.02 -6.30 14.18
N VAL A 132 -11.65 -6.63 13.06
CA VAL A 132 -11.63 -7.97 12.46
C VAL A 132 -10.21 -8.49 12.18
N LEU A 133 -9.24 -7.60 11.97
CA LEU A 133 -7.85 -7.95 11.72
C LEU A 133 -7.16 -8.58 12.95
N ARG A 134 -7.69 -8.40 14.16
CA ARG A 134 -7.14 -9.00 15.39
C ARG A 134 -7.16 -10.52 15.40
N LYS A 135 -7.97 -11.15 14.54
CA LYS A 135 -8.02 -12.63 14.41
C LYS A 135 -6.90 -13.20 13.55
N PHE A 136 -6.19 -12.36 12.79
CA PHE A 136 -5.06 -12.76 11.96
C PHE A 136 -3.77 -12.59 12.75
N ASP A 137 -2.84 -13.53 12.58
CA ASP A 137 -1.53 -13.46 13.23
C ASP A 137 -0.82 -12.16 12.85
N TYR A 138 -0.80 -11.86 11.56
CA TYR A 138 -0.21 -10.63 11.03
C TYR A 138 -1.15 -9.94 10.08
N SER A 139 -1.14 -8.62 10.14
CA SER A 139 -1.71 -7.75 9.12
C SER A 139 -0.81 -6.53 8.93
N ASN A 140 -0.84 -5.97 7.73
CA ASN A 140 -0.10 -4.77 7.40
C ASN A 140 -1.07 -3.75 6.83
N ILE A 141 -1.09 -2.54 7.37
CA ILE A 141 -2.03 -1.49 6.98
C ILE A 141 -1.23 -0.31 6.44
N GLU A 142 -1.60 0.16 5.24
CA GLU A 142 -1.04 1.37 4.66
C GLU A 142 -1.91 2.58 4.96
N PHE A 143 -1.25 3.68 5.31
CA PHE A 143 -1.88 4.96 5.65
C PHE A 143 -1.29 6.11 4.84
N ILE A 144 -2.13 7.09 4.54
CA ILE A 144 -1.69 8.46 4.20
C ILE A 144 -2.15 9.35 5.36
N GLY A 145 -1.20 9.94 6.10
CA GLY A 145 -1.47 10.58 7.37
C GLY A 145 -2.08 9.60 8.37
N LYS A 146 -3.36 9.75 8.68
CA LYS A 146 -4.11 8.83 9.56
C LYS A 146 -5.21 8.06 8.82
N LYS A 147 -5.27 8.16 7.50
CA LYS A 147 -6.29 7.54 6.66
C LYS A 147 -5.78 6.23 6.09
N VAL A 148 -6.48 5.14 6.35
CA VAL A 148 -6.15 3.82 5.78
C VAL A 148 -6.41 3.83 4.28
N ILE A 149 -5.46 3.34 3.51
CA ILE A 149 -5.59 3.24 2.06
C ILE A 149 -5.57 1.80 1.55
N GLU A 150 -4.95 0.88 2.29
CA GLU A 150 -4.83 -0.53 1.90
C GLU A 150 -4.60 -1.42 3.13
N VAL A 151 -5.01 -2.67 3.04
CA VAL A 151 -4.81 -3.70 4.06
C VAL A 151 -4.22 -4.95 3.39
N HIS A 152 -3.23 -5.56 4.04
CA HIS A 152 -2.63 -6.83 3.66
C HIS A 152 -2.75 -7.81 4.83
N LEU A 153 -3.12 -9.05 4.55
CA LEU A 153 -3.22 -10.11 5.57
C LEU A 153 -1.90 -10.88 5.73
N ARG A 154 -0.83 -10.12 5.83
CA ARG A 154 0.55 -10.58 6.03
C ARG A 154 1.39 -9.51 6.71
N GLY A 155 2.57 -9.85 7.18
CA GLY A 155 3.57 -8.87 7.64
C GLY A 155 4.22 -8.11 6.48
N ASN A 156 5.06 -7.13 6.81
CA ASN A 156 5.87 -6.42 5.82
C ASN A 156 7.09 -7.29 5.42
N PRO A 157 7.21 -7.71 4.15
CA PRO A 157 8.28 -8.60 3.72
C PRO A 157 9.64 -7.93 3.62
N ASP A 158 9.69 -6.62 3.47
CA ASP A 158 10.94 -5.87 3.20
C ASP A 158 11.74 -5.58 4.48
N PHE A 159 11.19 -5.90 5.68
CA PHE A 159 11.79 -5.63 6.98
C PHE A 159 11.98 -6.88 7.86
N VAL A 160 12.06 -8.04 7.24
CA VAL A 160 12.27 -9.34 7.95
C VAL A 160 13.74 -9.62 8.27
N TYR A 161 14.66 -8.83 7.75
CA TYR A 161 16.11 -9.03 7.86
C TYR A 161 16.76 -8.29 9.03
N GLY A 162 15.96 -7.64 9.87
CA GLY A 162 16.45 -6.80 10.99
C GLY A 162 16.83 -5.38 10.59
N ASN A 163 16.78 -5.06 9.30
CA ASN A 163 17.13 -3.75 8.73
C ASN A 163 16.27 -2.61 9.26
N THR A 164 16.79 -1.39 9.18
CA THR A 164 16.06 -0.14 9.51
C THR A 164 15.67 0.63 8.26
N VAL A 165 16.33 0.35 7.13
CA VAL A 165 16.07 0.95 5.82
C VAL A 165 15.92 -0.13 4.76
N ALA A 166 15.04 0.10 3.79
CA ALA A 166 14.95 -0.66 2.55
C ALA A 166 14.84 0.31 1.36
N ILE A 167 15.80 0.23 0.44
CA ILE A 167 15.87 1.07 -0.76
C ILE A 167 15.53 0.18 -1.96
N PRO A 168 14.36 0.33 -2.58
CA PRO A 168 13.99 -0.46 -3.75
C PRO A 168 14.95 -0.24 -4.92
N VAL A 169 15.32 -1.32 -5.60
CA VAL A 169 16.10 -1.31 -6.85
C VAL A 169 15.15 -1.64 -7.99
N TRP A 170 14.91 -0.68 -8.87
CA TRP A 170 13.96 -0.80 -9.96
C TRP A 170 14.62 -1.38 -11.22
N ASN A 171 13.84 -1.96 -12.13
CA ASN A 171 14.34 -2.63 -13.35
C ASN A 171 15.18 -1.72 -14.25
N ASN A 172 14.93 -0.41 -14.22
CA ASN A 172 15.66 0.58 -15.02
C ASN A 172 16.83 1.22 -14.25
N ASP A 173 17.08 0.83 -13.01
CA ASP A 173 18.19 1.34 -12.24
C ASP A 173 19.45 0.53 -12.59
N ASP A 174 20.57 1.22 -12.90
CA ASP A 174 21.87 0.60 -13.00
C ASP A 174 22.34 0.17 -11.60
N ILE A 175 22.49 -1.12 -11.40
CA ILE A 175 23.02 -1.69 -10.15
C ILE A 175 24.55 -1.46 -10.03
N ASP A 176 25.18 -1.01 -11.11
CA ASP A 176 26.63 -0.75 -11.18
C ASP A 176 27.10 0.53 -10.48
N GLN A 177 26.19 1.30 -9.85
CA GLN A 177 26.66 2.32 -8.89
C GLN A 177 27.25 1.60 -7.68
N PRO A 178 28.43 2.05 -7.18
CA PRO A 178 29.01 1.50 -5.99
C PRO A 178 27.95 1.60 -4.88
N VAL A 179 27.36 0.47 -4.54
CA VAL A 179 26.53 0.34 -3.35
C VAL A 179 27.43 0.84 -2.23
N ALA A 180 27.01 1.83 -1.48
CA ALA A 180 27.75 2.29 -0.32
C ALA A 180 28.14 1.04 0.47
N ASP A 181 29.41 0.90 0.84
CA ASP A 181 30.04 -0.31 1.43
C ASP A 181 29.27 -0.89 2.65
N GLU A 182 28.24 -0.20 3.08
CA GLU A 182 27.39 -0.52 4.25
C GLU A 182 26.03 -1.15 3.89
N LEU A 183 25.66 -1.23 2.59
CA LEU A 183 24.36 -1.75 2.19
C LEU A 183 24.47 -3.14 1.55
N ARG A 184 23.53 -4.03 1.92
CA ARG A 184 23.42 -5.38 1.37
C ARG A 184 22.25 -5.48 0.40
N TYR A 185 22.49 -6.03 -0.79
CA TYR A 185 21.42 -6.32 -1.75
C TYR A 185 20.66 -7.59 -1.36
N ILE A 186 19.32 -7.49 -1.42
CA ILE A 186 18.39 -8.60 -1.28
C ILE A 186 17.67 -8.79 -2.61
N ASP A 187 17.82 -9.98 -3.19
CA ASP A 187 17.09 -10.38 -4.38
C ASP A 187 15.64 -10.74 -3.99
N ALA A 188 14.72 -9.82 -4.28
CA ALA A 188 13.31 -9.97 -3.98
C ALA A 188 12.48 -9.27 -5.08
N PRO A 189 12.42 -9.93 -6.26
CA PRO A 189 11.74 -9.38 -7.41
C PRO A 189 10.23 -9.25 -7.14
N ASP A 190 9.68 -8.11 -7.51
CA ASP A 190 8.24 -7.84 -7.44
C ASP A 190 7.88 -6.80 -8.52
N TYR A 191 7.06 -7.16 -9.47
CA TYR A 191 6.61 -6.36 -10.61
C TYR A 191 7.75 -5.69 -11.39
N MET A 192 8.13 -4.45 -11.06
CA MET A 192 9.23 -3.70 -11.69
C MET A 192 10.43 -3.53 -10.74
N ARG A 193 10.37 -4.10 -9.58
CA ARG A 193 11.44 -4.10 -8.60
C ARG A 193 12.30 -5.36 -8.78
N LYS A 194 13.62 -5.21 -8.90
CA LYS A 194 14.58 -6.32 -8.90
C LYS A 194 14.81 -6.88 -7.49
N GLY A 195 14.80 -6.00 -6.51
CA GLY A 195 15.08 -6.27 -5.11
C GLY A 195 15.21 -4.98 -4.33
N PHE A 196 15.96 -5.02 -3.24
CA PHE A 196 16.21 -3.83 -2.44
C PHE A 196 17.55 -3.90 -1.71
N LEU A 197 18.08 -2.73 -1.38
CA LEU A 197 19.28 -2.56 -0.56
C LEU A 197 18.84 -2.32 0.88
N ILE A 198 19.52 -2.95 1.84
CA ILE A 198 19.27 -2.82 3.27
C ILE A 198 20.56 -2.48 4.04
N ASP A 199 20.42 -1.77 5.19
CA ASP A 199 21.48 -1.55 6.20
C ASP A 199 21.77 -2.77 7.06
#